data_f4fd84b1c1810a5fa35e703b13e84662
#
_entry.id   f4fd84b1c1810a5fa35e703b13e84662
#
_cell.length_a   1.000
_cell.length_b   1.000
_cell.length_c   1.000
_cell.angle_alpha   90.00
_cell.angle_beta   90.00
_cell.angle_gamma   90.00
#
_symmetry.space_group_name_H-M   'P 1'
#
loop_
_entity.id
_entity.type
_entity.pdbx_description
1 polymer ?
#
loop_
_entity_poly.entity_id
_entity_poly.type
_entity_poly.pdbx_seq_one_letter_code
_entity_poly.pdbx_strand_id
1 'polypeptide(L)'
;MVITGKILCAAIMASTGVFGVGGKDRACHFSNHIVKYSKQYKIDPYLLTALIKVESNWKPHVVSYAGACGLTQVIPKYSRGYTCKQLKDPITSIRVGARIFSYWYYKYAKRNKTIALCGYNAGFRCKGTSPNKYGLTYAKKVVTMYNRLKRRK
;
A
#
# COMPACT_ATOMS: atom_id res chain seq x y z
N MET A 1 -12.20 -18.06 -0.62
CA MET A 1 -13.14 -17.00 -1.07
C MET A 1 -12.40 -16.00 -1.95
N VAL A 2 -12.90 -15.71 -3.13
CA VAL A 2 -12.31 -14.71 -4.02
C VAL A 2 -12.73 -13.32 -3.57
N ILE A 3 -11.76 -12.45 -3.30
CA ILE A 3 -12.03 -11.05 -2.94
C ILE A 3 -12.38 -10.27 -4.21
N THR A 4 -13.57 -9.68 -4.24
CA THR A 4 -14.03 -8.75 -5.28
C THR A 4 -13.92 -7.30 -4.78
N GLY A 5 -14.02 -6.33 -5.69
CA GLY A 5 -14.06 -4.91 -5.30
C GLY A 5 -15.22 -4.58 -4.38
N LYS A 6 -16.41 -5.20 -4.59
CA LYS A 6 -17.57 -5.05 -3.70
C LYS A 6 -17.28 -5.57 -2.29
N ILE A 7 -16.64 -6.74 -2.18
CA ILE A 7 -16.26 -7.33 -0.88
C ILE A 7 -15.23 -6.44 -0.18
N LEU A 8 -14.22 -5.96 -0.90
CA LEU A 8 -13.21 -5.06 -0.34
C LEU A 8 -13.85 -3.73 0.13
N CYS A 9 -14.72 -3.13 -0.70
CA CYS A 9 -15.44 -1.91 -0.33
C CYS A 9 -16.31 -2.13 0.91
N ALA A 10 -17.06 -3.24 1.00
CA ALA A 10 -17.83 -3.56 2.19
C ALA A 10 -16.99 -3.66 3.45
N ALA A 11 -15.77 -4.25 3.35
CA ALA A 11 -14.84 -4.31 4.47
C ALA A 11 -14.31 -2.93 4.88
N ILE A 12 -14.01 -2.07 3.91
CA ILE A 12 -13.60 -0.68 4.14
C ILE A 12 -14.71 0.08 4.87
N MET A 13 -15.95 -0.03 4.39
CA MET A 13 -17.10 0.66 4.99
C MET A 13 -17.40 0.18 6.42
N ALA A 14 -17.25 -1.12 6.67
CA ALA A 14 -17.45 -1.70 7.99
C ALA A 14 -16.35 -1.39 9.00
N SER A 15 -15.16 -0.95 8.54
CA SER A 15 -14.04 -0.66 9.43
C SER A 15 -14.31 0.61 10.25
N THR A 16 -14.08 0.55 11.57
CA THR A 16 -14.23 1.70 12.47
C THR A 16 -12.88 2.34 12.77
N GLY A 17 -12.84 3.67 12.84
CA GLY A 17 -11.64 4.43 13.23
C GLY A 17 -10.42 4.33 12.31
N VAL A 18 -10.59 3.77 11.11
CA VAL A 18 -9.49 3.49 10.18
C VAL A 18 -9.36 4.57 9.12
N PHE A 19 -10.46 5.17 8.71
CA PHE A 19 -10.50 6.17 7.65
C PHE A 19 -11.10 7.47 8.17
N GLY A 20 -10.47 8.59 7.88
CA GLY A 20 -11.03 9.91 8.14
C GLY A 20 -12.25 10.20 7.25
N VAL A 21 -12.87 11.35 7.47
CA VAL A 21 -14.02 11.82 6.68
C VAL A 21 -13.74 11.75 5.18
N GLY A 22 -14.63 11.13 4.41
CA GLY A 22 -14.48 10.92 2.96
C GLY A 22 -13.41 9.89 2.55
N GLY A 23 -12.65 9.36 3.49
CA GLY A 23 -11.60 8.38 3.18
C GLY A 23 -12.14 7.03 2.74
N LYS A 24 -13.25 6.58 3.34
CA LYS A 24 -13.91 5.31 2.96
C LYS A 24 -14.44 5.36 1.53
N ASP A 25 -15.09 6.45 1.14
CA ASP A 25 -15.65 6.61 -0.20
C ASP A 25 -14.54 6.60 -1.25
N ARG A 26 -13.43 7.33 -1.01
CA ARG A 26 -12.27 7.31 -1.90
C ARG A 26 -11.65 5.92 -2.00
N ALA A 27 -11.49 5.22 -0.87
CA ALA A 27 -10.96 3.86 -0.87
C ALA A 27 -11.87 2.88 -1.63
N CYS A 28 -13.18 2.97 -1.43
CA CYS A 28 -14.18 2.18 -2.16
C CYS A 28 -14.16 2.46 -3.66
N HIS A 29 -14.00 3.72 -4.05
CA HIS A 29 -13.91 4.11 -5.47
C HIS A 29 -12.78 3.37 -6.20
N PHE A 30 -11.66 3.10 -5.52
CA PHE A 30 -10.53 2.39 -6.11
C PHE A 30 -10.51 0.87 -5.85
N SER A 31 -11.51 0.33 -5.16
CA SER A 31 -11.51 -1.07 -4.70
C SER A 31 -11.33 -2.10 -5.84
N ASN A 32 -11.96 -1.88 -7.00
CA ASN A 32 -11.80 -2.75 -8.15
C ASN A 32 -10.36 -2.74 -8.70
N HIS A 33 -9.71 -1.59 -8.75
CA HIS A 33 -8.32 -1.47 -9.20
C HIS A 33 -7.35 -2.08 -8.18
N ILE A 34 -7.61 -1.92 -6.89
CA ILE A 34 -6.83 -2.57 -5.83
C ILE A 34 -6.90 -4.07 -5.98
N VAL A 35 -8.09 -4.64 -6.13
CA VAL A 35 -8.28 -6.09 -6.31
C VAL A 35 -7.60 -6.58 -7.60
N LYS A 36 -7.78 -5.87 -8.70
CA LYS A 36 -7.14 -6.19 -10.00
C LYS A 36 -5.63 -6.31 -9.86
N TYR A 37 -4.98 -5.28 -9.33
CA TYR A 37 -3.51 -5.25 -9.24
C TYR A 37 -2.97 -6.12 -8.12
N SER A 38 -3.71 -6.29 -7.04
CA SER A 38 -3.39 -7.28 -6.00
C SER A 38 -3.35 -8.69 -6.57
N LYS A 39 -4.34 -9.06 -7.38
CA LYS A 39 -4.36 -10.36 -8.08
C LYS A 39 -3.19 -10.49 -9.05
N GLN A 40 -2.94 -9.46 -9.87
CA GLN A 40 -1.86 -9.46 -10.86
C GLN A 40 -0.49 -9.67 -10.20
N TYR A 41 -0.24 -9.02 -9.08
CA TYR A 41 1.04 -9.09 -8.37
C TYR A 41 1.04 -10.05 -7.17
N LYS A 42 -0.01 -10.84 -7.01
CA LYS A 42 -0.15 -11.89 -5.98
C LYS A 42 0.05 -11.37 -4.55
N ILE A 43 -0.52 -10.23 -4.25
CA ILE A 43 -0.52 -9.64 -2.91
C ILE A 43 -1.95 -9.56 -2.35
N ASP A 44 -2.06 -9.51 -1.02
CA ASP A 44 -3.36 -9.40 -0.36
C ASP A 44 -3.98 -8.00 -0.60
N PRO A 45 -5.20 -7.87 -1.14
CA PRO A 45 -5.83 -6.58 -1.40
C PRO A 45 -6.08 -5.76 -0.14
N TYR A 46 -6.30 -6.39 1.01
CA TYR A 46 -6.40 -5.67 2.30
C TYR A 46 -5.05 -5.06 2.70
N LEU A 47 -3.95 -5.75 2.40
CA LEU A 47 -2.60 -5.23 2.68
C LEU A 47 -2.27 -4.03 1.79
N LEU A 48 -2.60 -4.09 0.50
CA LEU A 48 -2.43 -2.95 -0.42
C LEU A 48 -3.32 -1.77 0.00
N THR A 49 -4.56 -2.02 0.42
CA THR A 49 -5.46 -0.99 0.97
C THR A 49 -4.85 -0.30 2.20
N ALA A 50 -4.31 -1.08 3.13
CA ALA A 50 -3.66 -0.57 4.33
C ALA A 50 -2.41 0.26 4.00
N LEU A 51 -1.60 -0.20 3.05
CA LEU A 51 -0.42 0.52 2.57
C LEU A 51 -0.81 1.90 2.02
N ILE A 52 -1.78 1.97 1.12
CA ILE A 52 -2.25 3.24 0.52
C ILE A 52 -2.77 4.18 1.61
N LYS A 53 -3.52 3.67 2.58
CA LYS A 53 -4.02 4.48 3.70
C LYS A 53 -2.87 5.14 4.46
N VAL A 54 -1.83 4.40 4.79
CA VAL A 54 -0.68 4.90 5.55
C VAL A 54 0.16 5.86 4.71
N GLU A 55 0.33 5.58 3.42
CA GLU A 55 1.19 6.39 2.53
C GLU A 55 0.60 7.76 2.20
N SER A 56 -0.66 7.82 1.86
CA SER A 56 -1.27 9.05 1.30
C SER A 56 -2.57 9.47 1.95
N ASN A 57 -3.12 8.64 2.82
CA ASN A 57 -4.50 8.82 3.31
C ASN A 57 -5.52 9.03 2.16
N TRP A 58 -5.34 8.28 1.07
CA TRP A 58 -6.19 8.33 -0.13
C TRP A 58 -6.15 9.68 -0.88
N LYS A 59 -5.09 10.45 -0.73
CA LYS A 59 -4.88 11.72 -1.43
C LYS A 59 -3.95 11.51 -2.63
N PRO A 60 -4.44 11.53 -3.88
CA PRO A 60 -3.65 11.14 -5.05
C PRO A 60 -2.56 12.15 -5.43
N HIS A 61 -2.67 13.40 -5.01
CA HIS A 61 -1.74 14.47 -5.40
C HIS A 61 -0.63 14.74 -4.37
N VAL A 62 -0.56 13.95 -3.29
CA VAL A 62 0.46 14.13 -2.24
C VAL A 62 1.86 13.86 -2.81
N VAL A 63 2.76 14.79 -2.49
CA VAL A 63 4.20 14.62 -2.72
C VAL A 63 4.90 14.78 -1.36
N SER A 64 5.71 13.80 -0.98
CA SER A 64 6.47 13.88 0.27
C SER A 64 7.71 14.75 0.13
N TYR A 65 8.32 15.12 1.26
CA TYR A 65 9.60 15.82 1.28
C TYR A 65 10.71 15.08 0.49
N ALA A 66 10.69 13.76 0.52
CA ALA A 66 11.64 12.92 -0.23
C ALA A 66 11.28 12.75 -1.72
N GLY A 67 10.22 13.39 -2.21
CA GLY A 67 9.79 13.30 -3.60
C GLY A 67 8.96 12.05 -3.95
N ALA A 68 8.44 11.36 -2.94
CA ALA A 68 7.48 10.27 -3.17
C ALA A 68 6.12 10.81 -3.61
N CYS A 69 5.51 10.20 -4.61
CA CYS A 69 4.33 10.74 -5.29
C CYS A 69 3.13 9.79 -5.27
N GLY A 70 1.94 10.36 -5.11
CA GLY A 70 0.67 9.70 -5.37
C GLY A 70 0.19 8.79 -4.23
N LEU A 71 -0.83 7.99 -4.52
CA LEU A 71 -1.50 7.14 -3.52
C LEU A 71 -0.56 6.16 -2.81
N THR A 72 0.40 5.61 -3.50
CA THR A 72 1.34 4.62 -2.98
C THR A 72 2.72 5.18 -2.65
N GLN A 73 2.90 6.49 -2.78
CA GLN A 73 4.12 7.22 -2.44
C GLN A 73 5.40 6.59 -3.03
N VAL A 74 5.37 6.35 -4.32
CA VAL A 74 6.54 5.86 -5.05
C VAL A 74 7.43 7.04 -5.45
N ILE A 75 8.74 6.90 -5.21
CA ILE A 75 9.73 7.87 -5.68
C ILE A 75 10.01 7.58 -7.17
N PRO A 76 9.91 8.58 -8.08
CA PRO A 76 10.10 8.39 -9.52
C PRO A 76 11.36 7.63 -9.91
N LYS A 77 12.48 7.92 -9.24
CA LYS A 77 13.78 7.23 -9.44
C LYS A 77 13.68 5.70 -9.37
N TYR A 78 12.80 5.18 -8.51
CA TYR A 78 12.63 3.74 -8.28
C TYR A 78 11.43 3.13 -9.01
N SER A 79 10.70 3.94 -9.77
CA SER A 79 9.47 3.53 -10.45
C SER A 79 9.70 2.79 -11.78
N ARG A 80 10.92 2.74 -12.28
CA ARG A 80 11.25 2.24 -13.63
C ARG A 80 10.63 3.07 -14.75
N GLY A 81 10.84 4.38 -14.72
CA GLY A 81 10.51 5.28 -15.81
C GLY A 81 9.22 6.08 -15.67
N TYR A 82 8.53 6.02 -14.53
CA TYR A 82 7.37 6.88 -14.27
C TYR A 82 7.79 8.23 -13.70
N THR A 83 7.19 9.30 -14.21
CA THR A 83 7.31 10.64 -13.64
C THR A 83 6.40 10.82 -12.45
N CYS A 84 6.66 11.84 -11.61
CA CYS A 84 5.77 12.17 -10.50
C CYS A 84 4.35 12.52 -11.00
N LYS A 85 4.23 13.21 -12.15
CA LYS A 85 2.94 13.51 -12.78
C LYS A 85 2.14 12.24 -13.06
N GLN A 86 2.78 11.22 -13.63
CA GLN A 86 2.13 9.93 -13.90
C GLN A 86 1.78 9.17 -12.62
N LEU A 87 2.63 9.24 -11.58
CA LEU A 87 2.37 8.60 -10.28
C LEU A 87 1.26 9.28 -9.46
N LYS A 88 0.85 10.50 -9.82
CA LYS A 88 -0.33 11.15 -9.25
C LYS A 88 -1.64 10.64 -9.87
N ASP A 89 -1.60 9.99 -11.04
CA ASP A 89 -2.76 9.24 -11.53
C ASP A 89 -3.04 8.05 -10.59
N PRO A 90 -4.25 7.96 -10.00
CA PRO A 90 -4.54 6.97 -8.97
C PRO A 90 -4.33 5.53 -9.42
N ILE A 91 -4.77 5.20 -10.62
CA ILE A 91 -4.70 3.83 -11.18
C ILE A 91 -3.25 3.46 -11.45
N THR A 92 -2.47 4.35 -12.04
CA THR A 92 -1.03 4.18 -12.25
C THR A 92 -0.30 4.00 -10.93
N SER A 93 -0.61 4.82 -9.93
CA SER A 93 0.00 4.73 -8.59
C SER A 93 -0.27 3.38 -7.93
N ILE A 94 -1.51 2.91 -7.94
CA ILE A 94 -1.89 1.61 -7.36
C ILE A 94 -1.13 0.48 -8.06
N ARG A 95 -1.10 0.48 -9.39
CA ARG A 95 -0.39 -0.54 -10.19
C ARG A 95 1.11 -0.57 -9.89
N VAL A 96 1.76 0.60 -9.92
CA VAL A 96 3.22 0.70 -9.72
C VAL A 96 3.58 0.35 -8.27
N GLY A 97 2.83 0.86 -7.30
CA GLY A 97 3.05 0.53 -5.88
C GLY A 97 2.86 -0.95 -5.58
N ALA A 98 1.82 -1.57 -6.12
CA ALA A 98 1.58 -3.02 -5.98
C ALA A 98 2.75 -3.83 -6.56
N ARG A 99 3.27 -3.46 -7.74
CA ARG A 99 4.43 -4.10 -8.36
C ARG A 99 5.67 -3.99 -7.47
N ILE A 100 5.97 -2.81 -6.97
CA ILE A 100 7.16 -2.58 -6.13
C ILE A 100 7.04 -3.33 -4.81
N PHE A 101 5.87 -3.30 -4.17
CA PHE A 101 5.65 -4.05 -2.93
C PHE A 101 5.78 -5.56 -3.15
N SER A 102 5.21 -6.10 -4.24
CA SER A 102 5.33 -7.52 -4.61
C SER A 102 6.81 -7.93 -4.76
N TYR A 103 7.63 -7.09 -5.39
CA TYR A 103 9.06 -7.35 -5.55
C TYR A 103 9.77 -7.45 -4.18
N TRP A 104 9.50 -6.54 -3.25
CA TRP A 104 10.00 -6.63 -1.88
C TRP A 104 9.51 -7.89 -1.18
N TYR A 105 8.22 -8.18 -1.29
CA TYR A 105 7.58 -9.28 -0.60
C TYR A 105 8.14 -10.65 -1.01
N TYR A 106 8.27 -10.89 -2.30
CA TYR A 106 8.74 -12.19 -2.81
C TYR A 106 10.26 -12.30 -2.91
N LYS A 107 10.92 -11.28 -3.43
CA LYS A 107 12.35 -11.37 -3.71
C LYS A 107 13.23 -11.18 -2.47
N TYR A 108 12.92 -10.19 -1.65
CA TYR A 108 13.82 -9.84 -0.54
C TYR A 108 13.32 -10.31 0.83
N ALA A 109 12.03 -10.26 1.08
CA ALA A 109 11.44 -10.55 2.38
C ALA A 109 10.97 -12.00 2.54
N LYS A 110 11.10 -12.84 1.50
CA LYS A 110 10.66 -14.25 1.54
C LYS A 110 9.25 -14.40 2.14
N ARG A 111 8.32 -13.55 1.70
CA ARG A 111 6.92 -13.47 2.17
C ARG A 111 6.73 -12.97 3.61
N ASN A 112 7.76 -12.39 4.23
CA ASN A 112 7.60 -11.69 5.49
C ASN A 112 7.03 -10.29 5.25
N LYS A 113 5.78 -10.07 5.65
CA LYS A 113 5.08 -8.79 5.46
C LYS A 113 5.80 -7.60 6.11
N THR A 114 6.27 -7.78 7.32
CA THR A 114 6.94 -6.71 8.08
C THR A 114 8.24 -6.27 7.40
N ILE A 115 9.05 -7.23 6.98
CA ILE A 115 10.31 -6.93 6.28
C ILE A 115 10.03 -6.34 4.89
N ALA A 116 9.02 -6.84 4.17
CA ALA A 116 8.63 -6.28 2.88
C ALA A 116 8.18 -4.82 2.97
N LEU A 117 7.36 -4.50 3.97
CA LEU A 117 6.89 -3.14 4.24
C LEU A 117 8.03 -2.23 4.69
N CYS A 118 8.92 -2.74 5.55
CA CYS A 118 10.13 -2.02 5.91
C CYS A 118 10.96 -1.67 4.66
N GLY A 119 11.19 -2.64 3.77
CA GLY A 119 11.91 -2.44 2.51
C GLY A 119 11.21 -1.45 1.57
N TYR A 120 9.89 -1.52 1.47
CA TYR A 120 9.10 -0.57 0.68
C TYR A 120 9.33 0.87 1.12
N ASN A 121 9.38 1.12 2.43
CA ASN A 121 9.57 2.45 3.02
C ASN A 121 11.05 2.89 3.07
N ALA A 122 11.95 2.01 3.50
CA ALA A 122 13.34 2.35 3.83
C ALA A 122 14.40 1.66 2.95
N GLY A 123 13.97 0.90 1.95
CA GLY A 123 14.86 0.24 0.99
C GLY A 123 15.75 -0.83 1.63
N PHE A 124 16.95 -0.98 1.10
CA PHE A 124 17.89 -2.02 1.53
C PHE A 124 18.37 -1.90 2.97
N ARG A 125 18.12 -0.78 3.63
CA ARG A 125 18.36 -0.64 5.08
C ARG A 125 17.50 -1.59 5.94
N CYS A 126 16.51 -2.24 5.35
CA CYS A 126 15.67 -3.26 6.00
C CYS A 126 16.15 -4.70 5.77
N LYS A 127 17.26 -4.89 5.04
CA LYS A 127 17.89 -6.20 4.87
C LYS A 127 18.89 -6.45 6.00
N GLY A 128 19.05 -7.73 6.35
CA GLY A 128 20.03 -8.14 7.36
C GLY A 128 19.44 -8.31 8.76
N THR A 129 20.34 -8.38 9.75
CA THR A 129 20.00 -8.71 11.14
C THR A 129 19.45 -7.54 11.96
N SER A 130 19.66 -6.30 11.50
CA SER A 130 19.21 -5.07 12.18
C SER A 130 18.46 -4.17 11.21
N PRO A 131 17.19 -4.51 10.89
CA PRO A 131 16.40 -3.69 9.98
C PRO A 131 16.18 -2.27 10.49
N ASN A 132 16.04 -1.32 9.55
CA ASN A 132 15.87 0.10 9.85
C ASN A 132 14.67 0.37 10.78
N LYS A 133 14.92 1.06 11.89
CA LYS A 133 13.91 1.35 12.93
C LYS A 133 12.70 2.11 12.39
N TYR A 134 12.90 3.10 11.54
CA TYR A 134 11.79 3.90 10.97
C TYR A 134 10.96 3.07 9.98
N GLY A 135 11.61 2.25 9.17
CA GLY A 135 10.93 1.32 8.28
C GLY A 135 10.12 0.26 9.04
N LEU A 136 10.61 -0.24 10.18
CA LEU A 136 9.86 -1.15 11.04
C LEU A 136 8.66 -0.46 11.70
N THR A 137 8.80 0.78 12.13
CA THR A 137 7.68 1.58 12.66
C THR A 137 6.59 1.79 11.60
N TYR A 138 6.98 2.12 10.37
CA TYR A 138 6.08 2.18 9.23
C TYR A 138 5.36 0.84 9.00
N ALA A 139 6.11 -0.26 8.95
CA ALA A 139 5.56 -1.59 8.76
C ALA A 139 4.52 -1.94 9.83
N LYS A 140 4.79 -1.61 11.10
CA LYS A 140 3.83 -1.80 12.20
C LYS A 140 2.52 -1.04 11.97
N LYS A 141 2.58 0.21 11.50
CA LYS A 141 1.38 0.99 11.17
C LYS A 141 0.54 0.31 10.09
N VAL A 142 1.17 -0.13 9.01
CA VAL A 142 0.46 -0.81 7.91
C VAL A 142 -0.13 -2.14 8.36
N VAL A 143 0.61 -2.96 9.10
CA VAL A 143 0.12 -4.26 9.61
C VAL A 143 -1.04 -4.06 10.58
N THR A 144 -0.98 -3.08 11.47
CA THR A 144 -2.09 -2.75 12.37
C THR A 144 -3.36 -2.40 11.58
N MET A 145 -3.23 -1.57 10.54
CA MET A 145 -4.33 -1.20 9.65
C MET A 145 -4.88 -2.41 8.90
N TYR A 146 -4.00 -3.23 8.33
CA TYR A 146 -4.35 -4.47 7.65
C TYR A 146 -5.16 -5.41 8.55
N ASN A 147 -4.72 -5.61 9.80
CA ASN A 147 -5.42 -6.46 10.75
C ASN A 147 -6.81 -5.92 11.09
N ARG A 148 -6.96 -4.60 11.20
CA ARG A 148 -8.28 -3.97 11.42
C ARG A 148 -9.23 -4.21 10.26
N LEU A 149 -8.75 -4.11 9.02
CA LEU A 149 -9.55 -4.39 7.81
C LEU A 149 -10.01 -5.85 7.72
N LYS A 150 -9.21 -6.78 8.21
CA LYS A 150 -9.52 -8.23 8.19
C LYS A 150 -10.39 -8.69 9.36
N ARG A 151 -10.42 -7.97 10.45
CA ARG A 151 -11.30 -8.28 11.59
C ARG A 151 -12.73 -7.90 11.25
N ARG A 152 -13.42 -8.81 10.57
CA ARG A 152 -14.87 -8.75 10.44
C ARG A 152 -15.50 -9.54 11.57
N LYS A 153 -16.32 -8.88 12.34
CA LYS A 153 -17.36 -9.57 13.12
C LYS A 153 -18.65 -9.60 12.32
#